data_335065669dae833fad772968edd4f647
#
_entry.id   335065669dae833fad772968edd4f647
#
_cell.length_a   1.000
_cell.length_b   1.000
_cell.length_c   1.000
_cell.angle_alpha   90.00
_cell.angle_beta   90.00
_cell.angle_gamma   90.00
#
_symmetry.space_group_name_H-M   'P 1'
#
loop_
_entity.id
_entity.type
_entity.pdbx_description
1 polymer ?
#
loop_
_entity_poly.entity_id
_entity_poly.type
_entity_poly.pdbx_seq_one_letter_code
_entity_poly.pdbx_strand_id
1 'polypeptide(L)'
;MQEYAEGNELFQRVFFKKHEAELIKLAKEGQSPKALFIGCSDSRVIPDLMVQTKPGDLFVMRNVGNFVPRYKPDEDFHATATAIEYAVSVLKVSEIIICGHTHCGACKALYEEISDPSLIHTRKWLSLGEEAKQNAIRALGSGADKEALLRLTEQFSILSQINNLLTYPYVNKLVKEEKLFIHGWYYDIETGHIRYYDPDQKEFIPLSDVARSCRIPDADTL
;
A
#
# COMPACT_ATOMS: atom_id res chain seq x y z
N MET A 1 -21.50 -15.07 12.87
CA MET A 1 -21.95 -15.58 11.54
C MET A 1 -23.26 -14.95 11.11
N GLN A 2 -24.23 -14.80 12.01
CA GLN A 2 -25.53 -14.18 11.70
C GLN A 2 -25.37 -12.76 11.12
N GLU A 3 -24.60 -11.91 11.76
CA GLU A 3 -24.31 -10.54 11.31
C GLU A 3 -23.74 -10.49 9.87
N TYR A 4 -22.83 -11.43 9.52
CA TYR A 4 -22.29 -11.50 8.17
C TYR A 4 -23.32 -11.97 7.12
N ALA A 5 -24.23 -12.86 7.51
CA ALA A 5 -25.31 -13.29 6.63
C ALA A 5 -26.28 -12.13 6.34
N GLU A 6 -26.73 -11.41 7.37
CA GLU A 6 -27.57 -10.21 7.25
C GLU A 6 -26.87 -9.12 6.40
N GLY A 7 -25.55 -8.90 6.62
CA GLY A 7 -24.74 -7.99 5.82
C GLY A 7 -24.69 -8.38 4.35
N ASN A 8 -24.55 -9.68 4.03
CA ASN A 8 -24.56 -10.14 2.64
C ASN A 8 -25.94 -10.02 1.97
N GLU A 9 -27.02 -10.28 2.69
CA GLU A 9 -28.37 -10.04 2.17
C GLU A 9 -28.62 -8.56 1.87
N LEU A 10 -28.14 -7.66 2.73
CA LEU A 10 -28.20 -6.22 2.50
C LEU A 10 -27.38 -5.80 1.29
N PHE A 11 -26.16 -6.34 1.15
CA PHE A 11 -25.30 -6.12 -0.01
C PHE A 11 -26.01 -6.52 -1.30
N GLN A 12 -26.61 -7.74 -1.36
CA GLN A 12 -27.33 -8.23 -2.53
C GLN A 12 -28.50 -7.33 -2.90
N ARG A 13 -29.31 -6.94 -1.91
CA ARG A 13 -30.54 -6.18 -2.12
C ARG A 13 -30.27 -4.72 -2.52
N VAL A 14 -29.21 -4.10 -2.00
CA VAL A 14 -28.94 -2.67 -2.17
C VAL A 14 -27.82 -2.44 -3.17
N PHE A 15 -26.61 -2.88 -2.85
CA PHE A 15 -25.41 -2.56 -3.66
C PHE A 15 -25.38 -3.37 -4.94
N PHE A 16 -25.47 -4.71 -4.85
CA PHE A 16 -25.42 -5.58 -6.02
C PHE A 16 -26.51 -5.24 -7.01
N LYS A 17 -27.75 -5.08 -6.53
CA LYS A 17 -28.90 -4.71 -7.39
C LYS A 17 -28.68 -3.39 -8.13
N LYS A 18 -28.11 -2.41 -7.47
CA LYS A 18 -27.78 -1.09 -8.07
C LYS A 18 -26.71 -1.18 -9.16
N HIS A 19 -25.75 -2.08 -8.99
CA HIS A 19 -24.58 -2.25 -9.87
C HIS A 19 -24.59 -3.58 -10.64
N GLU A 20 -25.73 -4.26 -10.72
CA GLU A 20 -25.89 -5.62 -11.25
C GLU A 20 -25.28 -5.79 -12.65
N ALA A 21 -25.61 -4.90 -13.56
CA ALA A 21 -25.14 -4.99 -14.95
C ALA A 21 -23.60 -4.86 -15.04
N GLU A 22 -23.00 -3.95 -14.26
CA GLU A 22 -21.54 -3.74 -14.20
C GLU A 22 -20.83 -4.97 -13.61
N LEU A 23 -21.34 -5.49 -12.48
CA LEU A 23 -20.77 -6.66 -11.81
C LEU A 23 -20.88 -7.93 -12.67
N ILE A 24 -22.00 -8.13 -13.34
CA ILE A 24 -22.17 -9.26 -14.28
C ILE A 24 -21.22 -9.12 -15.47
N LYS A 25 -21.02 -7.91 -15.98
CA LYS A 25 -20.04 -7.66 -17.04
C LYS A 25 -18.62 -8.03 -16.59
N LEU A 26 -18.18 -7.53 -15.43
CA LEU A 26 -16.88 -7.88 -14.85
C LEU A 26 -16.70 -9.39 -14.63
N ALA A 27 -17.76 -10.09 -14.20
CA ALA A 27 -17.72 -11.54 -14.01
C ALA A 27 -17.54 -12.30 -15.34
N LYS A 28 -18.13 -11.81 -16.44
CA LYS A 28 -18.07 -12.46 -17.76
C LYS A 28 -16.83 -12.09 -18.57
N GLU A 29 -16.42 -10.84 -18.51
CA GLU A 29 -15.32 -10.28 -19.32
C GLU A 29 -13.98 -10.29 -18.58
N GLY A 30 -13.98 -10.54 -17.27
CA GLY A 30 -12.80 -10.47 -16.41
C GLY A 30 -12.55 -9.07 -15.86
N GLN A 31 -11.45 -8.93 -15.10
CA GLN A 31 -11.04 -7.68 -14.48
C GLN A 31 -9.96 -6.99 -15.31
N SER A 32 -10.00 -5.65 -15.32
CA SER A 32 -8.97 -4.80 -15.92
C SER A 32 -8.72 -3.60 -15.01
N PRO A 33 -8.16 -3.82 -13.81
CA PRO A 33 -7.91 -2.75 -12.85
C PRO A 33 -6.88 -1.76 -13.39
N LYS A 34 -7.02 -0.49 -13.02
CA LYS A 34 -6.06 0.56 -13.38
C LYS A 34 -4.84 0.54 -12.48
N ALA A 35 -5.04 0.22 -11.21
CA ALA A 35 -4.00 0.29 -10.21
C ALA A 35 -3.88 -1.00 -9.38
N LEU A 36 -2.64 -1.33 -9.01
CA LEU A 36 -2.33 -2.18 -7.88
C LEU A 36 -2.28 -1.31 -6.62
N PHE A 37 -3.12 -1.62 -5.64
CA PHE A 37 -3.07 -0.99 -4.32
C PHE A 37 -2.40 -1.95 -3.32
N ILE A 38 -1.29 -1.52 -2.71
CA ILE A 38 -0.60 -2.25 -1.64
C ILE A 38 -0.80 -1.50 -0.34
N GLY A 39 -1.62 -2.04 0.55
CA GLY A 39 -1.98 -1.42 1.82
C GLY A 39 -1.78 -2.31 3.04
N CYS A 40 -1.97 -1.71 4.21
CA CYS A 40 -1.94 -2.47 5.46
C CYS A 40 -3.18 -3.35 5.60
N SER A 41 -3.01 -4.52 6.26
CA SER A 41 -4.12 -5.40 6.68
C SER A 41 -4.92 -4.84 7.87
N ASP A 42 -4.55 -3.66 8.38
CA ASP A 42 -5.28 -2.97 9.45
C ASP A 42 -6.76 -2.81 9.06
N SER A 43 -7.65 -3.25 9.95
CA SER A 43 -9.10 -3.30 9.67
C SER A 43 -9.74 -1.93 9.40
N ARG A 44 -9.06 -0.85 9.77
CA ARG A 44 -9.49 0.54 9.55
C ARG A 44 -9.14 1.06 8.15
N VAL A 45 -8.29 0.35 7.41
CA VAL A 45 -7.88 0.71 6.04
C VAL A 45 -8.73 -0.06 5.04
N ILE A 46 -9.63 0.62 4.37
CA ILE A 46 -10.55 0.03 3.39
C ILE A 46 -10.39 0.79 2.06
N PRO A 47 -9.53 0.31 1.15
CA PRO A 47 -9.12 1.05 -0.04
C PRO A 47 -10.28 1.62 -0.87
N ASP A 48 -11.23 0.77 -1.24
CA ASP A 48 -12.34 1.18 -2.10
C ASP A 48 -13.24 2.25 -1.45
N LEU A 49 -13.40 2.20 -0.11
CA LEU A 49 -14.15 3.24 0.59
C LEU A 49 -13.36 4.56 0.68
N MET A 50 -12.04 4.48 0.86
CA MET A 50 -11.18 5.66 1.03
C MET A 50 -11.17 6.55 -0.21
N VAL A 51 -11.24 5.98 -1.40
CA VAL A 51 -11.17 6.71 -2.66
C VAL A 51 -12.41 6.54 -3.54
N GLN A 52 -13.47 5.93 -3.00
CA GLN A 52 -14.77 5.75 -3.67
C GLN A 52 -14.64 5.07 -5.05
N THR A 53 -13.75 4.08 -5.14
CA THR A 53 -13.60 3.27 -6.35
C THR A 53 -14.74 2.27 -6.50
N LYS A 54 -14.92 1.79 -7.72
CA LYS A 54 -15.90 0.77 -8.06
C LYS A 54 -15.26 -0.61 -8.06
N PRO A 55 -16.06 -1.68 -7.94
CA PRO A 55 -15.57 -3.02 -8.18
C PRO A 55 -14.85 -3.14 -9.53
N GLY A 56 -13.63 -3.67 -9.50
CA GLY A 56 -12.79 -3.83 -10.69
C GLY A 56 -11.79 -2.70 -10.97
N ASP A 57 -11.88 -1.56 -10.29
CA ASP A 57 -10.95 -0.44 -10.48
C ASP A 57 -9.57 -0.71 -9.86
N LEU A 58 -9.53 -1.36 -8.70
CA LEU A 58 -8.30 -1.66 -7.98
C LEU A 58 -8.03 -3.18 -7.92
N PHE A 59 -6.78 -3.56 -8.12
CA PHE A 59 -6.26 -4.85 -7.70
C PHE A 59 -5.63 -4.68 -6.31
N VAL A 60 -6.30 -5.19 -5.28
CA VAL A 60 -5.94 -4.88 -3.89
C VAL A 60 -5.11 -6.01 -3.29
N MET A 61 -3.90 -5.68 -2.84
CA MET A 61 -3.05 -6.52 -2.02
C MET A 61 -2.89 -5.89 -0.64
N ARG A 62 -3.11 -6.65 0.42
CA ARG A 62 -2.95 -6.18 1.80
C ARG A 62 -2.10 -7.15 2.61
N ASN A 63 -1.17 -6.59 3.37
CA ASN A 63 -0.33 -7.33 4.30
C ASN A 63 -0.06 -6.52 5.57
N VAL A 64 0.58 -7.10 6.56
CA VAL A 64 0.93 -6.42 7.80
C VAL A 64 1.98 -5.33 7.51
N GLY A 65 1.57 -4.05 7.67
CA GLY A 65 2.46 -2.89 7.48
C GLY A 65 2.65 -2.45 6.02
N ASN A 66 1.85 -2.92 5.06
CA ASN A 66 2.00 -2.63 3.61
C ASN A 66 3.42 -2.85 3.08
N PHE A 67 4.15 -3.80 3.66
CA PHE A 67 5.56 -4.05 3.33
C PHE A 67 5.71 -4.76 1.99
N VAL A 68 6.75 -4.37 1.26
CA VAL A 68 7.19 -4.97 0.00
C VAL A 68 8.59 -5.56 0.22
N PRO A 69 8.76 -6.89 0.21
CA PRO A 69 10.08 -7.49 0.21
C PRO A 69 10.85 -7.09 -1.05
N ARG A 70 12.17 -6.96 -0.95
CA ARG A 70 13.02 -6.80 -2.14
C ARG A 70 12.85 -8.00 -3.08
N TYR A 71 12.98 -7.76 -4.37
CA TYR A 71 12.93 -8.84 -5.36
C TYR A 71 13.94 -9.94 -5.06
N LYS A 72 13.48 -11.17 -5.05
CA LYS A 72 14.29 -12.37 -4.85
C LYS A 72 13.81 -13.45 -5.83
N PRO A 73 14.62 -13.78 -6.83
CA PRO A 73 14.27 -14.81 -7.82
C PRO A 73 14.54 -16.21 -7.25
N ASP A 74 13.64 -16.69 -6.42
CA ASP A 74 13.64 -18.06 -5.91
C ASP A 74 12.26 -18.69 -6.16
N GLU A 75 12.13 -19.97 -5.86
CA GLU A 75 10.92 -20.75 -6.08
C GLU A 75 10.03 -20.85 -4.82
N ASP A 76 10.30 -20.04 -3.79
CA ASP A 76 9.48 -20.00 -2.57
C ASP A 76 8.14 -19.27 -2.79
N PHE A 77 7.21 -19.49 -1.87
CA PHE A 77 5.89 -18.86 -1.90
C PHE A 77 5.97 -17.41 -1.42
N HIS A 78 5.83 -16.44 -2.33
CA HIS A 78 5.92 -15.00 -2.08
C HIS A 78 4.63 -14.28 -2.46
N ALA A 79 3.64 -14.22 -1.57
CA ALA A 79 2.33 -13.63 -1.86
C ALA A 79 2.41 -12.19 -2.37
N THR A 80 3.23 -11.34 -1.76
CA THR A 80 3.38 -9.93 -2.20
C THR A 80 4.03 -9.85 -3.57
N ALA A 81 5.11 -10.60 -3.81
CA ALA A 81 5.80 -10.62 -5.12
C ALA A 81 4.88 -11.15 -6.22
N THR A 82 4.11 -12.21 -5.92
CA THR A 82 3.13 -12.76 -6.86
C THR A 82 2.05 -11.75 -7.22
N ALA A 83 1.54 -11.00 -6.25
CA ALA A 83 0.54 -9.96 -6.52
C ALA A 83 1.10 -8.85 -7.41
N ILE A 84 2.34 -8.41 -7.17
CA ILE A 84 3.03 -7.39 -7.98
C ILE A 84 3.24 -7.91 -9.40
N GLU A 85 3.77 -9.13 -9.54
CA GLU A 85 4.03 -9.74 -10.86
C GLU A 85 2.74 -9.91 -11.65
N TYR A 86 1.70 -10.42 -11.01
CA TYR A 86 0.40 -10.62 -11.65
C TYR A 86 -0.23 -9.29 -12.10
N ALA A 87 -0.24 -8.28 -11.22
CA ALA A 87 -0.78 -6.97 -11.55
C ALA A 87 -0.04 -6.31 -12.72
N VAL A 88 1.29 -6.32 -12.69
CA VAL A 88 2.11 -5.63 -13.68
C VAL A 88 2.22 -6.43 -14.98
N SER A 89 2.46 -7.74 -14.88
CA SER A 89 2.78 -8.57 -16.06
C SER A 89 1.56 -9.20 -16.71
N VAL A 90 0.51 -9.49 -15.94
CA VAL A 90 -0.72 -10.14 -16.46
C VAL A 90 -1.83 -9.12 -16.66
N LEU A 91 -2.19 -8.38 -15.60
CA LEU A 91 -3.29 -7.41 -15.66
C LEU A 91 -2.89 -6.08 -16.34
N LYS A 92 -1.57 -5.81 -16.46
CA LYS A 92 -1.04 -4.61 -17.12
C LYS A 92 -1.54 -3.30 -16.47
N VAL A 93 -1.58 -3.26 -15.15
CA VAL A 93 -1.91 -2.01 -14.44
C VAL A 93 -0.92 -0.91 -14.82
N SER A 94 -1.38 0.33 -14.89
CA SER A 94 -0.55 1.51 -15.16
C SER A 94 -0.08 2.23 -13.91
N GLU A 95 -0.65 1.89 -12.74
CA GLU A 95 -0.39 2.57 -11.48
C GLU A 95 -0.10 1.54 -10.37
N ILE A 96 0.83 1.85 -9.47
CA ILE A 96 1.00 1.13 -8.20
C ILE A 96 0.96 2.14 -7.07
N ILE A 97 0.11 1.88 -6.07
CA ILE A 97 -0.06 2.73 -4.90
C ILE A 97 0.47 1.97 -3.68
N ILE A 98 1.49 2.51 -3.01
CA ILE A 98 1.94 2.06 -1.69
C ILE A 98 1.27 2.96 -0.66
N CYS A 99 0.33 2.41 0.10
CA CYS A 99 -0.45 3.17 1.07
C CYS A 99 -0.12 2.77 2.50
N GLY A 100 0.64 3.62 3.20
CA GLY A 100 0.80 3.59 4.65
C GLY A 100 -0.31 4.38 5.34
N HIS A 101 -0.34 4.33 6.68
CA HIS A 101 -1.36 5.01 7.45
C HIS A 101 -0.89 5.38 8.86
N THR A 102 -1.55 6.38 9.47
CA THR A 102 -1.32 6.74 10.87
C THR A 102 -1.69 5.58 11.81
N HIS A 103 -1.04 5.51 12.97
CA HIS A 103 -1.27 4.48 13.99
C HIS A 103 -1.08 3.03 13.49
N CYS A 104 -0.11 2.83 12.59
CA CYS A 104 0.19 1.50 12.06
C CYS A 104 0.80 0.61 13.14
N GLY A 105 0.10 -0.49 13.46
CA GLY A 105 0.56 -1.47 14.44
C GLY A 105 1.90 -2.12 14.07
N ALA A 106 2.16 -2.34 12.79
CA ALA A 106 3.42 -2.89 12.32
C ALA A 106 4.60 -1.92 12.55
N CYS A 107 4.42 -0.63 12.24
CA CYS A 107 5.44 0.40 12.49
C CYS A 107 5.69 0.58 14.00
N LYS A 108 4.64 0.53 14.82
CA LYS A 108 4.77 0.59 16.28
C LYS A 108 5.56 -0.62 16.82
N ALA A 109 5.28 -1.81 16.33
CA ALA A 109 5.93 -3.05 16.76
C ALA A 109 7.43 -3.08 16.46
N LEU A 110 7.95 -2.23 15.56
CA LEU A 110 9.40 -2.09 15.33
C LEU A 110 10.16 -1.56 16.56
N TYR A 111 9.48 -0.89 17.47
CA TYR A 111 10.04 -0.31 18.69
C TYR A 111 9.77 -1.17 19.94
N GLU A 112 9.16 -2.32 19.76
CA GLU A 112 8.78 -3.23 20.84
C GLU A 112 9.54 -4.55 20.69
N GLU A 113 9.87 -5.17 21.82
CA GLU A 113 10.48 -6.50 21.82
C GLU A 113 9.39 -7.56 21.61
N ILE A 114 9.56 -8.39 20.60
CA ILE A 114 8.69 -9.56 20.37
C ILE A 114 9.24 -10.71 21.19
N SER A 115 8.80 -10.82 22.43
CA SER A 115 9.25 -11.82 23.40
C SER A 115 8.69 -13.22 23.14
N ASP A 116 7.51 -13.33 22.51
CA ASP A 116 6.91 -14.64 22.18
C ASP A 116 7.72 -15.34 21.07
N PRO A 117 8.37 -16.48 21.39
CA PRO A 117 9.19 -17.22 20.42
C PRO A 117 8.34 -17.88 19.30
N SER A 118 7.03 -18.03 19.48
CA SER A 118 6.13 -18.61 18.47
C SER A 118 5.88 -17.67 17.29
N LEU A 119 6.08 -16.35 17.47
CA LEU A 119 5.84 -15.33 16.45
C LEU A 119 7.01 -15.20 15.44
N ILE A 120 7.49 -16.34 14.93
CA ILE A 120 8.65 -16.41 14.03
C ILE A 120 8.41 -15.68 12.71
N HIS A 121 7.22 -15.84 12.12
CA HIS A 121 6.86 -15.19 10.87
C HIS A 121 6.68 -13.69 11.05
N THR A 122 5.97 -13.26 12.10
CA THR A 122 5.77 -11.85 12.43
C THR A 122 7.10 -11.13 12.63
N ARG A 123 8.01 -11.73 13.46
CA ARG A 123 9.35 -11.15 13.69
C ARG A 123 10.15 -11.02 12.40
N LYS A 124 10.15 -12.05 11.56
CA LYS A 124 10.86 -12.03 10.28
C LYS A 124 10.24 -10.98 9.32
N TRP A 125 8.92 -10.91 9.27
CA TRP A 125 8.20 -9.96 8.41
C TRP A 125 8.46 -8.51 8.82
N LEU A 126 8.41 -8.20 10.10
CA LEU A 126 8.65 -6.84 10.62
C LEU A 126 10.06 -6.34 10.33
N SER A 127 11.06 -7.21 10.13
CA SER A 127 12.41 -6.78 9.74
C SER A 127 12.44 -5.97 8.43
N LEU A 128 11.40 -6.06 7.59
CA LEU A 128 11.25 -5.25 6.38
C LEU A 128 11.03 -3.74 6.68
N GLY A 129 10.60 -3.40 7.89
CA GLY A 129 10.41 -2.02 8.33
C GLY A 129 11.64 -1.40 9.02
N GLU A 130 12.71 -2.17 9.23
CA GLU A 130 13.85 -1.69 10.03
C GLU A 130 14.55 -0.48 9.40
N GLU A 131 14.67 -0.42 8.08
CA GLU A 131 15.25 0.72 7.37
C GLU A 131 14.44 2.01 7.65
N ALA A 132 13.12 1.94 7.60
CA ALA A 132 12.25 3.07 7.91
C ALA A 132 12.41 3.56 9.35
N LYS A 133 12.49 2.64 10.32
CA LYS A 133 12.76 2.96 11.72
C LYS A 133 14.09 3.68 11.87
N GLN A 134 15.16 3.17 11.27
CA GLN A 134 16.49 3.79 11.37
C GLN A 134 16.53 5.17 10.72
N ASN A 135 15.80 5.36 9.60
CA ASN A 135 15.67 6.67 8.96
C ASN A 135 14.95 7.69 9.86
N ALA A 136 13.86 7.28 10.52
CA ALA A 136 13.12 8.14 11.45
C ALA A 136 13.97 8.53 12.66
N ILE A 137 14.69 7.57 13.26
CA ILE A 137 15.60 7.85 14.38
C ILE A 137 16.70 8.84 13.97
N ARG A 138 17.29 8.68 12.79
CA ARG A 138 18.33 9.58 12.30
C ARG A 138 17.80 11.00 12.04
N ALA A 139 16.60 11.12 11.50
CA ALA A 139 16.00 12.39 11.16
C ALA A 139 15.60 13.22 12.39
N LEU A 140 15.07 12.59 13.43
CA LEU A 140 14.60 13.27 14.64
C LEU A 140 15.67 13.38 15.75
N GLY A 141 16.68 12.51 15.73
CA GLY A 141 17.71 12.46 16.76
C GLY A 141 17.29 11.77 18.06
N SER A 142 18.24 11.71 19.02
CA SER A 142 18.00 11.12 20.34
C SER A 142 17.15 12.05 21.20
N GLY A 143 16.06 11.54 21.77
CA GLY A 143 15.15 12.31 22.64
C GLY A 143 13.89 12.84 21.92
N ALA A 144 13.67 12.43 20.69
CA ALA A 144 12.44 12.76 19.97
C ALA A 144 11.20 12.22 20.69
N ASP A 145 10.10 12.96 20.55
CA ASP A 145 8.80 12.50 21.00
C ASP A 145 8.42 11.19 20.31
N LYS A 146 7.88 10.24 21.09
CA LYS A 146 7.55 8.90 20.61
C LYS A 146 6.50 8.94 19.50
N GLU A 147 5.52 9.81 19.59
CA GLU A 147 4.47 9.92 18.58
C GLU A 147 5.03 10.48 17.27
N ALA A 148 5.83 11.54 17.32
CA ALA A 148 6.52 12.08 16.17
C ALA A 148 7.40 11.03 15.49
N LEU A 149 8.12 10.22 16.29
CA LEU A 149 8.95 9.14 15.79
C LEU A 149 8.11 8.08 15.04
N LEU A 150 6.96 7.69 15.61
CA LEU A 150 6.06 6.73 14.95
C LEU A 150 5.47 7.29 13.65
N ARG A 151 4.98 8.54 13.67
CA ARG A 151 4.46 9.20 12.46
C ARG A 151 5.50 9.26 11.35
N LEU A 152 6.73 9.61 11.69
CA LEU A 152 7.81 9.68 10.71
C LEU A 152 8.23 8.29 10.20
N THR A 153 8.22 7.27 11.07
CA THR A 153 8.50 5.88 10.68
C THR A 153 7.48 5.36 9.67
N GLU A 154 6.20 5.68 9.85
CA GLU A 154 5.14 5.30 8.92
C GLU A 154 5.36 5.93 7.54
N GLN A 155 5.79 7.18 7.48
CA GLN A 155 6.11 7.88 6.24
C GLN A 155 7.38 7.31 5.57
N PHE A 156 8.47 7.14 6.31
CA PHE A 156 9.67 6.49 5.77
C PHE A 156 9.43 5.05 5.33
N SER A 157 8.49 4.35 5.98
CA SER A 157 8.10 3.00 5.55
C SER A 157 7.56 3.01 4.12
N ILE A 158 6.70 3.97 3.77
CA ILE A 158 6.18 4.10 2.40
C ILE A 158 7.33 4.23 1.40
N LEU A 159 8.28 5.11 1.67
CA LEU A 159 9.43 5.36 0.78
C LEU A 159 10.33 4.13 0.66
N SER A 160 10.63 3.45 1.79
CA SER A 160 11.41 2.22 1.78
C SER A 160 10.72 1.12 0.96
N GLN A 161 9.39 1.03 1.02
CA GLN A 161 8.66 0.03 0.23
C GLN A 161 8.63 0.40 -1.27
N ILE A 162 8.58 1.67 -1.64
CA ILE A 162 8.75 2.12 -3.03
C ILE A 162 10.14 1.71 -3.54
N ASN A 163 11.20 1.94 -2.76
CA ASN A 163 12.56 1.53 -3.12
C ASN A 163 12.67 0.00 -3.29
N ASN A 164 12.03 -0.77 -2.43
CA ASN A 164 11.98 -2.21 -2.53
C ASN A 164 11.21 -2.66 -3.79
N LEU A 165 10.10 -2.01 -4.13
CA LEU A 165 9.33 -2.28 -5.34
C LEU A 165 10.17 -2.04 -6.61
N LEU A 166 10.99 -1.00 -6.64
CA LEU A 166 11.89 -0.70 -7.77
C LEU A 166 13.00 -1.75 -7.97
N THR A 167 13.21 -2.66 -7.00
CA THR A 167 14.14 -3.80 -7.19
C THR A 167 13.58 -4.89 -8.11
N TYR A 168 12.28 -4.88 -8.40
CA TYR A 168 11.62 -5.81 -9.32
C TYR A 168 11.96 -5.44 -10.78
N PRO A 169 12.66 -6.29 -11.55
CA PRO A 169 13.17 -5.89 -12.86
C PRO A 169 12.11 -5.43 -13.85
N TYR A 170 10.93 -6.09 -13.83
CA TYR A 170 9.82 -5.75 -14.72
C TYR A 170 9.11 -4.46 -14.29
N VAL A 171 9.07 -4.13 -13.00
CA VAL A 171 8.57 -2.84 -12.49
C VAL A 171 9.51 -1.73 -12.91
N ASN A 172 10.80 -1.86 -12.57
CA ASN A 172 11.82 -0.86 -12.88
C ASN A 172 11.90 -0.54 -14.40
N LYS A 173 11.80 -1.59 -15.22
CA LYS A 173 11.75 -1.42 -16.67
C LYS A 173 10.58 -0.55 -17.12
N LEU A 174 9.35 -0.87 -16.65
CA LEU A 174 8.16 -0.13 -17.07
C LEU A 174 8.12 1.30 -16.52
N VAL A 175 8.66 1.53 -15.33
CA VAL A 175 8.82 2.88 -14.76
C VAL A 175 9.75 3.72 -15.65
N LYS A 176 10.91 3.18 -16.04
CA LYS A 176 11.85 3.87 -16.96
C LYS A 176 11.28 4.11 -18.34
N GLU A 177 10.33 3.27 -18.79
CA GLU A 177 9.62 3.43 -20.06
C GLU A 177 8.39 4.36 -19.95
N GLU A 178 8.15 4.98 -18.77
CA GLU A 178 6.99 5.84 -18.49
C GLU A 178 5.63 5.14 -18.74
N LYS A 179 5.59 3.82 -18.53
CA LYS A 179 4.40 2.98 -18.70
C LYS A 179 3.77 2.53 -17.38
N LEU A 180 4.48 2.73 -16.28
CA LEU A 180 4.04 2.38 -14.94
C LEU A 180 4.43 3.50 -13.98
N PHE A 181 3.48 3.97 -13.18
CA PHE A 181 3.66 5.03 -12.22
C PHE A 181 3.52 4.50 -10.80
N ILE A 182 4.39 4.95 -9.89
CA ILE A 182 4.38 4.51 -8.48
C ILE A 182 4.04 5.70 -7.60
N HIS A 183 3.10 5.50 -6.68
CA HIS A 183 2.58 6.53 -5.78
C HIS A 183 2.75 6.12 -4.33
N GLY A 184 3.29 7.02 -3.51
CA GLY A 184 3.32 6.90 -2.05
C GLY A 184 2.15 7.65 -1.44
N TRP A 185 1.25 6.93 -0.76
CA TRP A 185 0.12 7.54 -0.05
C TRP A 185 0.26 7.34 1.46
N TYR A 186 -0.11 8.38 2.20
CA TYR A 186 -0.17 8.33 3.66
C TYR A 186 -1.57 8.70 4.13
N TYR A 187 -2.30 7.70 4.60
CA TYR A 187 -3.69 7.82 5.04
C TYR A 187 -3.77 8.13 6.53
N ASP A 188 -4.42 9.22 6.87
CA ASP A 188 -4.73 9.58 8.24
C ASP A 188 -6.07 8.96 8.64
N ILE A 189 -6.00 7.97 9.55
CA ILE A 189 -7.17 7.23 10.01
C ILE A 189 -8.14 8.12 10.81
N GLU A 190 -7.65 9.15 11.51
CA GLU A 190 -8.46 9.99 12.36
C GLU A 190 -9.28 11.01 11.58
N THR A 191 -8.75 11.48 10.45
CA THR A 191 -9.37 12.54 9.65
C THR A 191 -9.90 12.06 8.31
N GLY A 192 -9.50 10.88 7.85
CA GLY A 192 -9.84 10.36 6.53
C GLY A 192 -9.04 10.98 5.37
N HIS A 193 -8.12 11.91 5.65
CA HIS A 193 -7.32 12.55 4.61
C HIS A 193 -6.22 11.61 4.11
N ILE A 194 -5.94 11.71 2.81
CA ILE A 194 -4.79 11.07 2.17
C ILE A 194 -3.81 12.17 1.76
N ARG A 195 -2.54 11.96 2.10
CA ARG A 195 -1.42 12.74 1.58
C ARG A 195 -0.67 11.92 0.55
N TYR A 196 -0.21 12.58 -0.48
CA TYR A 196 0.61 12.04 -1.56
C TYR A 196 2.08 12.45 -1.35
N TYR A 197 3.00 11.53 -1.52
CA TYR A 197 4.42 11.86 -1.54
C TYR A 197 4.79 12.56 -2.85
N ASP A 198 5.16 13.83 -2.77
CA ASP A 198 5.68 14.61 -3.89
C ASP A 198 7.21 14.44 -3.91
N PRO A 199 7.79 13.78 -4.92
CA PRO A 199 9.23 13.57 -5.00
C PRO A 199 10.03 14.86 -5.27
N ASP A 200 9.43 15.85 -5.94
CA ASP A 200 10.08 17.13 -6.22
C ASP A 200 10.24 17.95 -4.94
N GLN A 201 9.21 17.95 -4.08
CA GLN A 201 9.24 18.64 -2.78
C GLN A 201 9.83 17.78 -1.66
N LYS A 202 9.91 16.45 -1.86
CA LYS A 202 10.28 15.44 -0.84
C LYS A 202 9.38 15.48 0.41
N GLU A 203 8.12 15.78 0.20
CA GLU A 203 7.13 15.95 1.28
C GLU A 203 5.80 15.24 0.94
N PHE A 204 5.03 14.94 1.99
CA PHE A 204 3.66 14.46 1.86
C PHE A 204 2.69 15.64 1.80
N ILE A 205 2.17 15.94 0.63
CA ILE A 205 1.19 17.00 0.36
C ILE A 205 -0.24 16.43 0.30
N PRO A 206 -1.28 17.24 0.48
CA PRO A 206 -2.66 16.78 0.30
C PRO A 206 -2.89 16.15 -1.07
N LEU A 207 -3.55 14.99 -1.13
CA LEU A 207 -3.85 14.33 -2.42
C LEU A 207 -4.66 15.22 -3.38
N SER A 208 -5.51 16.10 -2.85
CA SER A 208 -6.26 17.09 -3.63
C SER A 208 -5.38 18.04 -4.46
N ASP A 209 -4.15 18.27 -4.03
CA ASP A 209 -3.25 19.22 -4.68
C ASP A 209 -2.50 18.57 -5.85
N VAL A 210 -2.39 17.23 -5.85
CA VAL A 210 -1.75 16.45 -6.92
C VAL A 210 -2.56 16.50 -8.23
N ALA A 211 -3.86 16.59 -8.16
CA ALA A 211 -4.74 16.64 -9.33
C ALA A 211 -4.44 17.85 -10.28
N ARG A 212 -3.60 18.78 -9.82
CA ARG A 212 -3.19 19.98 -10.59
C ARG A 212 -1.80 19.87 -11.21
N SER A 213 -1.01 18.84 -10.86
CA SER A 213 0.37 18.68 -11.35
C SER A 213 0.77 17.21 -11.41
N CYS A 214 0.24 16.46 -12.37
CA CYS A 214 0.67 15.07 -12.58
C CYS A 214 2.11 15.06 -13.12
N ARG A 215 3.12 14.78 -12.29
CA ARG A 215 4.50 14.53 -12.68
C ARG A 215 4.98 13.22 -12.08
N ILE A 216 5.75 12.50 -12.87
CA ILE A 216 6.37 11.21 -12.58
C ILE A 216 7.59 11.42 -11.67
N PRO A 217 7.80 10.60 -10.60
CA PRO A 217 9.06 10.63 -9.87
C PRO A 217 10.21 10.14 -10.75
N ASP A 218 11.27 10.92 -10.84
CA ASP A 218 12.53 10.46 -11.44
C ASP A 218 13.15 9.40 -10.51
N ALA A 219 13.50 8.23 -11.08
CA ALA A 219 14.04 7.09 -10.34
C ALA A 219 15.37 7.38 -9.62
N ASP A 220 16.01 8.50 -9.95
CA ASP A 220 17.28 8.93 -9.36
C ASP A 220 17.12 9.91 -8.17
N THR A 221 15.89 10.23 -7.77
CA THR A 221 15.60 11.23 -6.71
C THR A 221 14.94 10.65 -5.44
N LEU A 222 14.79 9.31 -5.37
CA LEU A 222 14.26 8.60 -4.19
C LEU A 222 15.36 8.17 -3.23
#